data_c742e6da3c51afd9b9d88309638951fb
#
_entry.id   c742e6da3c51afd9b9d88309638951fb
#
_cell.length_a   1.000
_cell.length_b   1.000
_cell.length_c   1.000
_cell.angle_alpha   90.00
_cell.angle_beta   90.00
_cell.angle_gamma   90.00
#
_symmetry.space_group_name_H-M   'P 1'
#
loop_
_entity.id
_entity.type
_entity.pdbx_description
1 polymer ?
#
loop_
_entity_poly.entity_id
_entity_poly.type
_entity_poly.pdbx_seq_one_letter_code
_entity_poly.pdbx_strand_id
1 'polypeptide(L)'
;GNETVQNVCVQLNNLNDVEPVVTSPGGFTADENQLEIGTVTAIDGDDGLTDVTFSLDDNDAGNDASNVTIDANTGVLRFITAPDYETVQSYTFTVVAFDGLFYARPVTTITINDVNEAPSITSDASFSAEENQTAVGTVTATDPEGDTLTFSVSGSVLAIDSTSGVLTFVTAPDFETTTSVTATVTVSDGELSDTQDITVTITNDESDDDDDDGTGTGTGTGTGTGTGTGTGTGT
;
A
#
# COMPACT_ATOMS: atom_id res chain seq x y z
N GLY A 1 -2.62 -81.79 48.01
CA GLY A 1 -2.23 -80.44 47.94
C GLY A 1 -3.16 -79.66 46.98
N ASN A 2 -3.96 -78.76 47.52
CA ASN A 2 -4.79 -77.88 46.71
C ASN A 2 -3.92 -76.61 46.39
N GLU A 3 -3.54 -76.46 45.13
CA GLU A 3 -2.95 -75.20 44.69
C GLU A 3 -4.08 -74.24 44.34
N THR A 4 -4.15 -73.18 45.11
CA THR A 4 -5.04 -72.04 44.82
C THR A 4 -4.31 -71.08 43.89
N VAL A 5 -4.70 -71.07 42.60
CA VAL A 5 -4.21 -70.10 41.64
C VAL A 5 -4.90 -68.76 41.95
N GLN A 6 -4.13 -67.79 42.43
CA GLN A 6 -4.58 -66.38 42.54
C GLN A 6 -4.29 -65.67 41.24
N ASN A 7 -5.33 -65.26 40.53
CA ASN A 7 -5.18 -64.37 39.41
C ASN A 7 -4.93 -62.97 39.94
N VAL A 8 -3.71 -62.45 39.79
CA VAL A 8 -3.36 -61.06 40.03
C VAL A 8 -3.59 -60.30 38.74
N CYS A 9 -4.62 -59.47 38.70
CA CYS A 9 -4.78 -58.45 37.64
C CYS A 9 -3.83 -57.28 37.93
N VAL A 10 -2.78 -57.16 37.17
CA VAL A 10 -1.93 -55.95 37.16
C VAL A 10 -2.55 -55.02 36.14
N GLN A 11 -3.09 -53.90 36.61
CA GLN A 11 -3.52 -52.82 35.75
C GLN A 11 -2.28 -51.97 35.40
N LEU A 12 -1.86 -51.98 34.17
CA LEU A 12 -0.83 -51.09 33.67
C LEU A 12 -1.50 -49.73 33.51
N ASN A 13 -1.08 -48.77 34.32
CA ASN A 13 -1.45 -47.36 34.09
C ASN A 13 -0.61 -46.89 32.92
N ASN A 14 -1.26 -46.32 31.94
CA ASN A 14 -0.60 -45.55 30.88
C ASN A 14 0.05 -44.31 31.53
N LEU A 15 1.33 -44.11 31.33
CA LEU A 15 2.09 -42.96 31.86
C LEU A 15 2.36 -42.05 30.69
N ASN A 16 2.31 -40.74 30.94
CA ASN A 16 2.83 -39.76 29.98
C ASN A 16 4.37 -39.90 30.01
N ASP A 17 4.97 -40.63 29.08
CA ASP A 17 6.40 -40.93 29.00
C ASP A 17 6.99 -40.74 27.56
N VAL A 18 6.16 -40.28 26.62
CA VAL A 18 6.56 -39.99 25.23
C VAL A 18 6.47 -38.47 24.98
N GLU A 19 7.49 -37.89 24.36
CA GLU A 19 7.46 -36.48 23.97
C GLU A 19 6.49 -36.27 22.80
N PRO A 20 5.74 -35.14 22.75
CA PRO A 20 4.89 -34.81 21.63
C PRO A 20 5.72 -34.62 20.35
N VAL A 21 5.18 -35.01 19.21
CA VAL A 21 5.81 -34.85 17.89
C VAL A 21 4.98 -33.91 17.04
N VAL A 22 5.57 -32.77 16.66
CA VAL A 22 4.96 -31.86 15.69
C VAL A 22 4.97 -32.51 14.31
N THR A 23 3.77 -32.62 13.71
CA THR A 23 3.56 -33.32 12.43
C THR A 23 3.31 -32.37 11.27
N SER A 24 2.99 -31.10 11.54
CA SER A 24 2.94 -30.07 10.50
C SER A 24 4.33 -29.82 9.90
N PRO A 25 4.41 -29.33 8.64
CA PRO A 25 5.69 -28.95 8.05
C PRO A 25 6.38 -27.89 8.91
N GLY A 26 7.72 -27.92 8.92
CA GLY A 26 8.54 -26.90 9.62
C GLY A 26 8.52 -25.53 8.95
N GLY A 27 7.73 -25.35 7.89
CA GLY A 27 7.54 -24.10 7.17
C GLY A 27 6.13 -23.99 6.62
N PHE A 28 5.65 -22.75 6.56
CA PHE A 28 4.39 -22.33 5.94
C PHE A 28 4.68 -21.31 4.86
N THR A 29 3.74 -21.14 3.92
CA THR A 29 3.68 -20.00 3.00
C THR A 29 2.38 -19.28 3.25
N ALA A 30 2.42 -17.96 3.22
CA ALA A 30 1.24 -17.11 3.31
C ALA A 30 1.39 -15.97 2.30
N ASP A 31 0.30 -15.56 1.69
CA ASP A 31 0.31 -14.35 0.89
C ASP A 31 0.37 -13.14 1.83
N GLU A 32 0.99 -12.09 1.41
CA GLU A 32 0.92 -10.84 2.14
C GLU A 32 -0.51 -10.28 2.21
N ASN A 33 -0.70 -9.18 2.93
CA ASN A 33 -1.98 -8.49 3.09
C ASN A 33 -3.09 -9.33 3.73
N GLN A 34 -2.77 -10.50 4.30
CA GLN A 34 -3.72 -11.36 5.02
C GLN A 34 -3.17 -11.78 6.39
N LEU A 35 -4.08 -12.19 7.29
CA LEU A 35 -3.73 -12.60 8.65
C LEU A 35 -3.59 -14.12 8.80
N GLU A 36 -4.12 -14.91 7.89
CA GLU A 36 -4.16 -16.36 8.04
C GLU A 36 -2.86 -17.00 7.56
N ILE A 37 -2.29 -17.92 8.37
CA ILE A 37 -1.05 -18.62 8.04
C ILE A 37 -1.33 -20.10 7.81
N GLY A 38 -1.95 -20.78 8.79
CA GLY A 38 -2.20 -22.21 8.74
C GLY A 38 -2.35 -22.81 10.13
N THR A 39 -2.15 -24.12 10.24
CA THR A 39 -2.34 -24.83 11.51
C THR A 39 -1.14 -25.71 11.79
N VAL A 40 -0.56 -25.56 12.96
CA VAL A 40 0.41 -26.49 13.53
C VAL A 40 -0.34 -27.70 14.08
N THR A 41 0.13 -28.88 13.74
CA THR A 41 -0.41 -30.14 14.25
C THR A 41 0.67 -30.91 14.99
N ALA A 42 0.28 -31.60 16.05
CA ALA A 42 1.16 -32.49 16.78
C ALA A 42 0.40 -33.76 17.18
N ILE A 43 1.14 -34.81 17.41
CA ILE A 43 0.64 -36.07 17.98
C ILE A 43 1.44 -36.38 19.25
N ASP A 44 0.76 -36.98 20.20
CA ASP A 44 1.36 -37.57 21.38
C ASP A 44 1.24 -39.12 21.27
N GLY A 45 2.33 -39.84 21.61
CA GLY A 45 2.36 -41.27 21.59
C GLY A 45 1.66 -41.94 22.76
N ASP A 46 1.29 -41.18 23.78
CA ASP A 46 0.64 -41.67 25.01
C ASP A 46 -0.88 -41.65 24.86
N ASP A 47 -1.43 -42.67 24.22
CA ASP A 47 -2.83 -42.79 23.84
C ASP A 47 -3.82 -42.26 24.91
N GLY A 48 -4.36 -41.05 24.70
CA GLY A 48 -5.55 -40.53 25.40
C GLY A 48 -5.31 -39.97 26.80
N LEU A 49 -4.07 -39.61 27.19
CA LEU A 49 -3.78 -39.08 28.51
C LEU A 49 -3.82 -37.54 28.57
N THR A 50 -3.30 -36.86 27.54
CA THR A 50 -3.26 -35.42 27.50
C THR A 50 -3.45 -34.89 26.07
N ASP A 51 -4.20 -33.79 25.93
CA ASP A 51 -4.27 -33.05 24.69
C ASP A 51 -3.00 -32.20 24.56
N VAL A 52 -2.34 -32.25 23.41
CA VAL A 52 -1.20 -31.37 23.12
C VAL A 52 -1.68 -29.94 23.03
N THR A 53 -1.00 -29.06 23.77
CA THR A 53 -1.25 -27.60 23.70
C THR A 53 -0.11 -26.89 23.00
N PHE A 54 -0.42 -25.74 22.40
CA PHE A 54 0.53 -24.98 21.60
C PHE A 54 0.81 -23.61 22.19
N SER A 55 2.04 -23.14 22.06
CA SER A 55 2.45 -21.77 22.38
C SER A 55 3.65 -21.37 21.52
N LEU A 56 4.04 -20.11 21.56
CA LEU A 56 5.27 -19.59 20.96
C LEU A 56 6.33 -19.40 22.04
N ASP A 57 7.60 -19.62 21.69
CA ASP A 57 8.72 -19.34 22.59
C ASP A 57 9.16 -17.88 22.43
N ASP A 58 8.83 -17.03 23.40
CA ASP A 58 9.16 -15.61 23.40
C ASP A 58 10.60 -15.35 23.90
N ASN A 59 11.33 -16.38 24.35
CA ASN A 59 12.65 -16.20 24.98
C ASN A 59 13.81 -16.27 23.99
N ASP A 60 13.59 -16.69 22.76
CA ASP A 60 14.62 -16.71 21.74
C ASP A 60 14.88 -15.28 21.19
N ALA A 61 16.01 -14.70 21.57
CA ALA A 61 16.39 -13.39 21.10
C ALA A 61 16.55 -13.36 19.56
N GLY A 62 15.77 -12.54 18.91
CA GLY A 62 15.80 -12.37 17.45
C GLY A 62 14.82 -13.26 16.69
N ASN A 63 13.85 -13.91 17.37
CA ASN A 63 12.75 -14.56 16.71
C ASN A 63 11.59 -13.57 16.45
N ASP A 64 10.70 -13.93 15.53
CA ASP A 64 9.56 -13.12 15.11
C ASP A 64 8.26 -13.49 15.83
N ALA A 65 8.33 -14.20 16.97
CA ALA A 65 7.16 -14.67 17.73
C ALA A 65 6.19 -13.54 18.11
N SER A 66 6.70 -12.32 18.29
CA SER A 66 5.87 -11.14 18.58
C SER A 66 4.98 -10.66 17.42
N ASN A 67 5.20 -11.17 16.21
CA ASN A 67 4.42 -10.81 15.02
C ASN A 67 3.28 -11.80 14.74
N VAL A 68 3.25 -12.93 15.43
CA VAL A 68 2.30 -14.01 15.20
C VAL A 68 1.60 -14.43 16.49
N THR A 69 0.47 -15.10 16.35
CA THR A 69 -0.26 -15.74 17.45
C THR A 69 -0.52 -17.20 17.09
N ILE A 70 -0.62 -18.05 18.11
CA ILE A 70 -1.06 -19.43 17.96
C ILE A 70 -2.21 -19.70 18.94
N ASP A 71 -3.26 -20.36 18.47
CA ASP A 71 -4.31 -20.85 19.35
C ASP A 71 -3.83 -22.08 20.11
N ALA A 72 -3.91 -22.04 21.43
CA ALA A 72 -3.32 -23.04 22.30
C ALA A 72 -3.94 -24.43 22.14
N ASN A 73 -5.17 -24.55 21.70
CA ASN A 73 -5.89 -25.83 21.59
C ASN A 73 -5.95 -26.36 20.15
N THR A 74 -6.04 -25.43 19.19
CA THR A 74 -6.23 -25.80 17.79
C THR A 74 -4.96 -25.72 16.96
N GLY A 75 -3.90 -25.06 17.46
CA GLY A 75 -2.66 -24.82 16.73
C GLY A 75 -2.78 -23.85 15.55
N VAL A 76 -3.90 -23.11 15.45
CA VAL A 76 -4.09 -22.12 14.37
C VAL A 76 -3.13 -20.98 14.55
N LEU A 77 -2.29 -20.74 13.51
CA LEU A 77 -1.34 -19.64 13.41
C LEU A 77 -1.94 -18.47 12.65
N ARG A 78 -1.73 -17.25 13.16
CA ARG A 78 -2.16 -16.00 12.52
C ARG A 78 -1.14 -14.92 12.75
N PHE A 79 -0.99 -14.03 11.77
CA PHE A 79 -0.30 -12.76 11.97
C PHE A 79 -1.11 -11.83 12.89
N ILE A 80 -0.42 -11.01 13.67
CA ILE A 80 -1.04 -9.92 14.46
C ILE A 80 -1.36 -8.75 13.54
N THR A 81 -0.44 -8.45 12.61
CA THR A 81 -0.63 -7.46 11.54
C THR A 81 -0.29 -8.15 10.22
N ALA A 82 -1.08 -7.93 9.20
CA ALA A 82 -0.81 -8.48 7.88
C ALA A 82 0.62 -8.09 7.43
N PRO A 83 1.41 -9.04 6.92
CA PRO A 83 2.73 -8.74 6.39
C PRO A 83 2.63 -7.95 5.09
N ASP A 84 3.69 -7.24 4.75
CA ASP A 84 3.98 -6.51 3.55
C ASP A 84 5.30 -7.09 3.02
N TYR A 85 5.28 -7.71 1.84
CA TYR A 85 6.39 -8.46 1.25
C TYR A 85 7.58 -7.56 0.95
N GLU A 86 7.36 -6.31 0.54
CA GLU A 86 8.40 -5.32 0.25
C GLU A 86 9.18 -4.94 1.51
N THR A 87 8.54 -5.11 2.69
CA THR A 87 9.14 -4.84 3.99
C THR A 87 9.73 -6.10 4.61
N VAL A 88 9.01 -7.25 4.61
CA VAL A 88 9.45 -8.49 5.27
C VAL A 88 9.00 -9.73 4.48
N GLN A 89 9.97 -10.47 3.96
CA GLN A 89 9.75 -11.66 3.13
C GLN A 89 9.65 -12.98 3.90
N SER A 90 9.99 -13.01 5.18
CA SER A 90 9.90 -14.22 6.00
C SER A 90 9.90 -13.90 7.48
N TYR A 91 9.25 -14.78 8.26
CA TYR A 91 9.25 -14.78 9.72
C TYR A 91 9.75 -16.12 10.23
N THR A 92 10.56 -16.11 11.29
CA THR A 92 11.10 -17.34 11.91
C THR A 92 10.91 -17.27 13.42
N PHE A 93 10.31 -18.31 13.99
CA PHE A 93 10.05 -18.43 15.42
C PHE A 93 10.02 -19.89 15.86
N THR A 94 10.03 -20.12 17.16
CA THR A 94 9.94 -21.45 17.75
C THR A 94 8.51 -21.71 18.23
N VAL A 95 7.88 -22.75 17.70
CA VAL A 95 6.63 -23.30 18.23
C VAL A 95 6.93 -24.22 19.39
N VAL A 96 6.11 -24.17 20.43
CA VAL A 96 6.18 -25.09 21.58
C VAL A 96 4.91 -25.95 21.57
N ALA A 97 5.07 -27.25 21.44
CA ALA A 97 4.02 -28.23 21.67
C ALA A 97 4.26 -28.89 23.03
N PHE A 98 3.25 -28.92 23.90
CA PHE A 98 3.33 -29.39 25.28
C PHE A 98 2.21 -30.37 25.60
N ASP A 99 2.53 -31.52 26.12
CA ASP A 99 1.61 -32.60 26.49
C ASP A 99 1.23 -32.64 27.99
N GLY A 100 1.69 -31.64 28.77
CA GLY A 100 1.53 -31.63 30.23
C GLY A 100 2.78 -31.99 31.02
N LEU A 101 3.78 -32.64 30.37
CA LEU A 101 5.05 -33.02 31.00
C LEU A 101 6.27 -32.74 30.10
N PHE A 102 6.19 -33.04 28.82
CA PHE A 102 7.26 -32.88 27.84
C PHE A 102 6.96 -31.80 26.78
N TYR A 103 8.02 -31.36 26.09
CA TYR A 103 7.95 -30.29 25.09
C TYR A 103 8.63 -30.72 23.80
N ALA A 104 7.98 -30.45 22.67
CA ALA A 104 8.64 -30.32 21.36
C ALA A 104 8.78 -28.85 20.98
N ARG A 105 9.94 -28.46 20.43
CA ARG A 105 10.26 -27.04 20.13
C ARG A 105 10.86 -26.90 18.72
N PRO A 106 10.09 -27.17 17.66
CA PRO A 106 10.58 -26.97 16.31
C PRO A 106 10.68 -25.48 15.98
N VAL A 107 11.73 -25.12 15.24
CA VAL A 107 11.81 -23.84 14.55
C VAL A 107 10.87 -23.88 13.36
N THR A 108 10.06 -22.85 13.23
CA THR A 108 9.07 -22.71 12.16
C THR A 108 9.38 -21.45 11.36
N THR A 109 9.38 -21.56 10.04
CA THR A 109 9.56 -20.42 9.13
C THR A 109 8.30 -20.20 8.31
N ILE A 110 7.85 -18.97 8.21
CA ILE A 110 6.81 -18.54 7.27
C ILE A 110 7.48 -17.78 6.15
N THR A 111 7.27 -18.20 4.92
CA THR A 111 7.67 -17.45 3.71
C THR A 111 6.47 -16.66 3.23
N ILE A 112 6.64 -15.36 3.00
CA ILE A 112 5.61 -14.50 2.45
C ILE A 112 5.68 -14.58 0.92
N ASN A 113 4.53 -14.76 0.30
CA ASN A 113 4.37 -14.64 -1.14
C ASN A 113 4.03 -13.19 -1.48
N ASP A 114 4.67 -12.69 -2.52
CA ASP A 114 4.41 -11.43 -3.17
C ASP A 114 3.05 -11.46 -3.87
N VAL A 115 2.23 -10.43 -3.69
CA VAL A 115 0.90 -10.28 -4.30
C VAL A 115 0.82 -8.88 -4.88
N ASN A 116 0.69 -8.78 -6.20
CA ASN A 116 0.59 -7.48 -6.86
C ASN A 116 -0.44 -6.56 -6.22
N GLU A 117 -0.04 -5.34 -5.88
CA GLU A 117 -0.83 -4.28 -5.30
C GLU A 117 -1.11 -3.18 -6.33
N ALA A 118 -2.13 -2.38 -6.08
CA ALA A 118 -2.45 -1.30 -6.99
C ALA A 118 -1.48 -0.12 -6.81
N PRO A 119 -1.10 0.55 -7.90
CA PRO A 119 -0.37 1.81 -7.80
C PRO A 119 -1.18 2.87 -7.04
N SER A 120 -0.49 3.87 -6.54
CA SER A 120 -1.11 4.99 -5.83
C SER A 120 -0.69 6.33 -6.43
N ILE A 121 -1.64 7.18 -6.82
CA ILE A 121 -1.38 8.53 -7.31
C ILE A 121 -0.93 9.39 -6.11
N THR A 122 0.24 10.02 -6.24
CA THR A 122 0.88 10.80 -5.17
C THR A 122 0.85 12.30 -5.42
N SER A 123 0.52 12.75 -6.63
CA SER A 123 0.36 14.16 -6.94
C SER A 123 -0.95 14.73 -6.40
N ASP A 124 -1.00 16.04 -6.22
CA ASP A 124 -2.23 16.74 -5.84
C ASP A 124 -3.32 16.61 -6.92
N ALA A 125 -4.58 16.67 -6.49
CA ALA A 125 -5.74 16.67 -7.36
C ALA A 125 -6.00 18.04 -8.03
N SER A 126 -5.28 19.07 -7.65
CA SER A 126 -5.48 20.45 -8.12
C SER A 126 -4.24 20.95 -8.84
N PHE A 127 -4.43 21.42 -10.07
CA PHE A 127 -3.43 22.05 -10.90
C PHE A 127 -3.84 23.47 -11.23
N SER A 128 -2.86 24.31 -11.58
CA SER A 128 -3.09 25.66 -12.11
C SER A 128 -2.24 25.85 -13.35
N ALA A 129 -2.80 26.43 -14.38
CA ALA A 129 -2.12 26.72 -15.63
C ALA A 129 -2.57 28.08 -16.16
N GLU A 130 -1.67 28.81 -16.77
CA GLU A 130 -2.03 30.06 -17.47
C GLU A 130 -2.75 29.71 -18.77
N GLU A 131 -3.63 30.58 -19.19
CA GLU A 131 -4.22 30.48 -20.52
C GLU A 131 -3.18 30.63 -21.63
N ASN A 132 -3.60 30.48 -22.89
CA ASN A 132 -2.75 30.62 -24.09
C ASN A 132 -1.55 29.71 -24.15
N GLN A 133 -1.41 28.78 -23.22
CA GLN A 133 -0.37 27.72 -23.22
C GLN A 133 -0.96 26.34 -22.96
N THR A 134 -0.22 25.30 -23.33
CA THR A 134 -0.70 23.92 -23.17
C THR A 134 -0.13 23.22 -21.94
N ALA A 135 0.91 23.74 -21.32
CA ALA A 135 1.52 23.11 -20.14
C ALA A 135 0.60 23.18 -18.92
N VAL A 136 0.42 22.05 -18.22
CA VAL A 136 -0.37 22.00 -16.97
C VAL A 136 0.54 21.57 -15.80
N GLY A 137 1.17 20.41 -15.87
CA GLY A 137 1.99 19.88 -14.79
C GLY A 137 2.35 18.42 -15.01
N THR A 138 2.61 17.70 -13.93
CA THR A 138 2.93 16.27 -13.99
C THR A 138 2.15 15.53 -12.89
N VAL A 139 1.46 14.48 -13.28
CA VAL A 139 0.86 13.53 -12.34
C VAL A 139 1.96 12.53 -11.96
N THR A 140 2.09 12.28 -10.67
CA THR A 140 3.04 11.30 -10.13
C THR A 140 2.31 10.19 -9.39
N ALA A 141 2.88 8.98 -9.45
CA ALA A 141 2.37 7.82 -8.75
C ALA A 141 3.53 6.94 -8.28
N THR A 142 3.26 6.07 -7.33
CA THR A 142 4.16 5.02 -6.84
C THR A 142 3.46 3.69 -6.86
N ASP A 143 4.26 2.65 -6.98
CA ASP A 143 3.83 1.27 -6.95
C ASP A 143 4.64 0.52 -5.90
N PRO A 144 4.05 -0.32 -5.04
CA PRO A 144 4.78 -1.06 -4.03
C PRO A 144 5.86 -1.98 -4.62
N GLU A 145 5.54 -2.75 -5.66
CA GLU A 145 6.46 -3.67 -6.35
C GLU A 145 7.48 -2.93 -7.23
N GLY A 146 7.24 -1.62 -7.48
CA GLY A 146 8.06 -0.80 -8.37
C GLY A 146 7.82 -1.09 -9.85
N ASP A 147 6.64 -1.52 -10.21
CA ASP A 147 6.25 -1.84 -11.56
C ASP A 147 6.19 -0.63 -12.49
N THR A 148 6.22 -0.90 -13.79
CA THR A 148 6.16 0.15 -14.80
C THR A 148 4.76 0.70 -14.92
N LEU A 149 4.58 1.96 -14.49
CA LEU A 149 3.30 2.63 -14.50
C LEU A 149 2.97 3.23 -15.88
N THR A 150 1.68 3.17 -16.22
CA THR A 150 1.11 3.82 -17.39
C THR A 150 0.00 4.78 -16.97
N PHE A 151 0.00 5.98 -17.56
CA PHE A 151 -0.94 7.05 -17.25
C PHE A 151 -1.93 7.25 -18.39
N SER A 152 -3.17 7.57 -18.03
CA SER A 152 -4.21 8.01 -18.97
C SER A 152 -5.10 9.06 -18.32
N VAL A 153 -5.78 9.87 -19.14
CA VAL A 153 -6.72 10.90 -18.69
C VAL A 153 -8.02 10.81 -19.47
N SER A 154 -9.13 11.02 -18.79
CA SER A 154 -10.47 11.02 -19.39
C SER A 154 -10.76 12.30 -20.19
N GLY A 155 -11.68 12.17 -21.17
CA GLY A 155 -12.14 13.31 -21.96
C GLY A 155 -11.23 13.61 -23.15
N SER A 156 -11.32 14.84 -23.67
CA SER A 156 -10.60 15.28 -24.89
C SER A 156 -9.97 16.66 -24.76
N VAL A 157 -10.08 17.29 -23.59
CA VAL A 157 -9.55 18.63 -23.33
C VAL A 157 -8.11 18.57 -22.82
N LEU A 158 -7.83 17.57 -21.98
CA LEU A 158 -6.50 17.28 -21.45
C LEU A 158 -5.90 16.06 -22.17
N ALA A 159 -4.59 16.05 -22.26
CA ALA A 159 -3.77 14.90 -22.67
C ALA A 159 -2.71 14.64 -21.62
N ILE A 160 -2.34 13.37 -21.44
CA ILE A 160 -1.28 12.95 -20.54
C ILE A 160 -0.29 12.07 -21.31
N ASP A 161 1.00 12.28 -21.09
CA ASP A 161 2.02 11.35 -21.59
C ASP A 161 1.97 10.06 -20.78
N SER A 162 1.75 8.94 -21.45
CA SER A 162 1.48 7.65 -20.82
C SER A 162 2.64 7.10 -19.97
N THR A 163 3.85 7.61 -20.16
CA THR A 163 5.05 7.10 -19.47
C THR A 163 5.53 8.07 -18.39
N SER A 164 5.51 9.37 -18.70
CA SER A 164 6.05 10.40 -17.81
C SER A 164 5.02 11.08 -16.91
N GLY A 165 3.70 10.88 -17.18
CA GLY A 165 2.62 11.55 -16.45
C GLY A 165 2.51 13.05 -16.74
N VAL A 166 3.23 13.59 -17.75
CA VAL A 166 3.15 15.01 -18.14
C VAL A 166 1.75 15.32 -18.68
N LEU A 167 1.06 16.22 -18.00
CA LEU A 167 -0.31 16.66 -18.29
C LEU A 167 -0.27 17.95 -19.10
N THR A 168 -1.04 18.00 -20.19
CA THR A 168 -1.15 19.15 -21.08
C THR A 168 -2.58 19.38 -21.51
N PHE A 169 -2.92 20.60 -21.91
CA PHE A 169 -4.11 20.85 -22.71
C PHE A 169 -3.89 20.38 -24.16
N VAL A 170 -4.91 19.80 -24.77
CA VAL A 170 -4.91 19.45 -26.21
C VAL A 170 -4.90 20.72 -27.09
N THR A 171 -5.62 21.77 -26.63
CA THR A 171 -5.63 23.11 -27.21
C THR A 171 -5.50 24.10 -26.06
N ALA A 172 -4.67 25.12 -26.22
CA ALA A 172 -4.51 26.16 -25.22
C ALA A 172 -5.88 26.75 -24.84
N PRO A 173 -6.21 26.83 -23.56
CA PRO A 173 -7.46 27.40 -23.09
C PRO A 173 -7.44 28.93 -23.20
N ASP A 174 -8.61 29.49 -23.18
CA ASP A 174 -8.93 30.91 -23.13
C ASP A 174 -9.72 31.12 -21.83
N PHE A 175 -9.20 31.98 -20.93
CA PHE A 175 -9.76 32.20 -19.59
C PHE A 175 -11.17 32.80 -19.64
N GLU A 176 -11.42 33.74 -20.59
CA GLU A 176 -12.72 34.38 -20.77
C GLU A 176 -13.81 33.39 -21.17
N THR A 177 -13.40 32.29 -21.76
CA THR A 177 -14.31 31.21 -22.16
C THR A 177 -14.37 30.10 -21.10
N THR A 178 -13.23 29.72 -20.45
CA THR A 178 -13.16 28.61 -19.54
C THR A 178 -12.18 28.89 -18.40
N THR A 179 -12.67 28.87 -17.16
CA THR A 179 -11.86 29.16 -15.96
C THR A 179 -11.36 27.88 -15.26
N SER A 180 -11.90 26.72 -15.60
CA SER A 180 -11.46 25.45 -15.02
C SER A 180 -11.89 24.25 -15.88
N VAL A 181 -11.11 23.18 -15.80
CA VAL A 181 -11.37 21.88 -16.44
C VAL A 181 -11.23 20.78 -15.40
N THR A 182 -12.13 19.80 -15.42
CA THR A 182 -12.05 18.60 -14.59
C THR A 182 -11.87 17.37 -15.47
N ALA A 183 -11.11 16.39 -14.98
CA ALA A 183 -10.91 15.12 -15.63
C ALA A 183 -10.56 14.04 -14.59
N THR A 184 -10.70 12.77 -14.97
CA THR A 184 -10.22 11.64 -14.17
C THR A 184 -8.90 11.16 -14.76
N VAL A 185 -7.85 11.12 -13.97
CA VAL A 185 -6.59 10.45 -14.30
C VAL A 185 -6.67 9.01 -13.81
N THR A 186 -6.13 8.09 -14.60
CA THR A 186 -5.95 6.69 -14.24
C THR A 186 -4.49 6.35 -14.38
N VAL A 187 -3.92 5.70 -13.36
CA VAL A 187 -2.60 5.07 -13.41
C VAL A 187 -2.78 3.55 -13.30
N SER A 188 -1.98 2.79 -14.02
CA SER A 188 -2.04 1.32 -14.02
C SER A 188 -0.63 0.72 -14.12
N ASP A 189 -0.41 -0.37 -13.38
CA ASP A 189 0.74 -1.27 -13.45
C ASP A 189 0.63 -2.33 -14.58
N GLY A 190 -0.56 -2.44 -15.20
CA GLY A 190 -0.91 -3.42 -16.24
C GLY A 190 -1.89 -4.49 -15.77
N GLU A 191 -2.08 -4.67 -14.46
CA GLU A 191 -3.05 -5.59 -13.83
C GLU A 191 -4.08 -4.84 -12.99
N LEU A 192 -3.62 -3.93 -12.15
CA LEU A 192 -4.42 -3.11 -11.25
C LEU A 192 -4.34 -1.63 -11.63
N SER A 193 -5.13 -0.78 -10.99
CA SER A 193 -5.12 0.64 -11.27
C SER A 193 -5.67 1.47 -10.12
N ASP A 194 -5.21 2.73 -10.04
CA ASP A 194 -5.77 3.79 -9.20
C ASP A 194 -6.30 4.94 -10.05
N THR A 195 -7.26 5.69 -9.53
CA THR A 195 -7.89 6.81 -10.23
C THR A 195 -8.05 8.02 -9.33
N GLN A 196 -7.80 9.20 -9.88
CA GLN A 196 -7.99 10.48 -9.19
C GLN A 196 -8.72 11.47 -10.08
N ASP A 197 -9.77 12.09 -9.55
CA ASP A 197 -10.40 13.25 -10.18
C ASP A 197 -9.54 14.47 -9.95
N ILE A 198 -9.14 15.15 -11.03
CA ILE A 198 -8.32 16.34 -11.00
C ILE A 198 -9.11 17.58 -11.46
N THR A 199 -8.72 18.73 -10.95
CA THR A 199 -9.20 20.03 -11.41
C THR A 199 -8.01 20.88 -11.85
N VAL A 200 -8.05 21.39 -13.07
CA VAL A 200 -7.09 22.37 -13.58
C VAL A 200 -7.77 23.72 -13.57
N THR A 201 -7.31 24.65 -12.74
CA THR A 201 -7.73 26.05 -12.73
C THR A 201 -6.93 26.80 -13.78
N ILE A 202 -7.61 27.54 -14.66
CA ILE A 202 -6.99 28.39 -15.66
C ILE A 202 -6.84 29.79 -15.05
N THR A 203 -5.67 30.37 -15.15
CA THR A 203 -5.37 31.74 -14.69
C THR A 203 -5.27 32.68 -15.88
N ASN A 204 -5.80 33.86 -15.69
CA ASN A 204 -5.80 34.94 -16.69
C ASN A 204 -4.37 35.48 -16.93
N ASP A 205 -4.01 35.70 -18.18
CA ASP A 205 -2.85 36.48 -18.61
C ASP A 205 -3.33 37.88 -19.01
N GLU A 206 -3.27 38.82 -18.08
CA GLU A 206 -3.72 40.22 -18.29
C GLU A 206 -3.03 40.94 -19.48
N SER A 207 -2.06 40.32 -20.14
CA SER A 207 -1.32 40.91 -21.25
C SER A 207 -2.03 40.80 -22.60
N ASP A 208 -3.01 39.94 -22.75
CA ASP A 208 -3.80 39.71 -23.97
C ASP A 208 -5.27 40.20 -23.85
N ASP A 209 -5.66 40.69 -22.65
CA ASP A 209 -6.91 41.38 -22.47
C ASP A 209 -6.90 42.68 -23.33
N ASP A 210 -7.17 42.51 -24.62
CA ASP A 210 -7.48 43.64 -25.49
C ASP A 210 -8.83 44.23 -25.02
N ASP A 211 -8.74 45.18 -24.07
CA ASP A 211 -9.84 46.02 -23.61
C ASP A 211 -10.47 46.82 -24.79
N ASP A 212 -11.01 46.13 -25.79
CA ASP A 212 -11.84 46.73 -26.83
C ASP A 212 -13.34 46.71 -26.44
N ASP A 213 -13.66 46.90 -25.14
CA ASP A 213 -15.04 47.06 -24.68
C ASP A 213 -15.55 48.50 -24.74
N GLY A 214 -14.85 49.40 -25.43
CA GLY A 214 -15.38 50.72 -25.82
C GLY A 214 -15.87 51.64 -24.68
N THR A 215 -15.57 51.36 -23.41
CA THR A 215 -15.84 52.24 -22.29
C THR A 215 -14.55 52.84 -21.72
N GLY A 216 -13.83 53.59 -22.59
CA GLY A 216 -12.65 54.33 -22.21
C GLY A 216 -12.96 55.41 -21.18
N THR A 217 -12.78 55.15 -19.91
CA THR A 217 -12.50 56.18 -18.91
C THR A 217 -11.00 56.23 -18.68
N GLY A 218 -10.28 56.73 -19.69
CA GLY A 218 -8.87 57.03 -19.60
C GLY A 218 -8.59 58.12 -18.58
N THR A 219 -8.19 57.79 -17.37
CA THR A 219 -7.50 58.69 -16.46
C THR A 219 -5.98 58.57 -16.72
N GLY A 220 -5.58 59.06 -17.90
CA GLY A 220 -4.18 59.22 -18.23
C GLY A 220 -3.57 60.38 -17.42
N THR A 221 -2.88 60.09 -16.33
CA THR A 221 -1.97 61.05 -15.68
C THR A 221 -0.62 61.03 -16.42
N GLY A 222 -0.63 61.62 -17.62
CA GLY A 222 0.61 61.89 -18.38
C GLY A 222 1.34 63.08 -17.79
N THR A 223 2.38 62.87 -16.98
CA THR A 223 3.36 63.93 -16.65
C THR A 223 4.37 64.02 -17.78
N GLY A 224 3.98 64.75 -18.88
CA GLY A 224 4.88 65.14 -19.95
C GLY A 224 5.56 66.47 -19.66
N THR A 225 6.81 66.49 -19.20
CA THR A 225 7.68 67.68 -19.19
C THR A 225 8.27 67.85 -20.58
N GLY A 226 7.60 68.56 -21.43
CA GLY A 226 8.12 68.99 -22.72
C GLY A 226 8.54 70.49 -22.68
N THR A 227 9.85 70.74 -22.54
CA THR A 227 10.44 72.09 -22.81
C THR A 227 10.64 72.24 -24.31
N GLY A 228 9.76 73.01 -24.96
CA GLY A 228 9.91 73.35 -26.36
C GLY A 228 10.00 74.89 -26.49
N THR A 229 11.23 75.41 -26.61
CA THR A 229 11.47 76.81 -27.05
C THR A 229 11.37 76.89 -28.56
N GLY A 230 10.38 77.60 -29.08
CA GLY A 230 10.23 77.88 -30.51
C GLY A 230 9.97 79.41 -30.73
N THR A 231 11.00 80.12 -31.05
CA THR A 231 10.92 81.51 -31.58
C THR A 231 10.61 81.50 -33.06
N GLY A 232 9.62 82.16 -33.49
CA GLY A 232 9.31 82.34 -34.90
C GLY A 232 8.62 83.72 -35.16
N THR A 233 9.42 84.62 -35.71
CA THR A 233 9.02 85.96 -36.13
C THR A 233 8.45 85.99 -37.55
N GLY A 234 7.53 86.87 -37.79
CA GLY A 234 7.53 87.66 -39.03
C GLY A 234 6.38 87.43 -40.03
N THR A 235 5.80 88.32 -40.25
CA THR A 235 5.23 89.39 -41.05
C THR A 235 3.83 89.12 -41.60
#